data_fe58a2c98fafc1c6e34f59c7fcee80cb
#
_entry.id   fe58a2c98fafc1c6e34f59c7fcee80cb
#
_cell.length_a   1.000
_cell.length_b   1.000
_cell.length_c   1.000
_cell.angle_alpha   90.00
_cell.angle_beta   90.00
_cell.angle_gamma   90.00
#
_symmetry.space_group_name_H-M   'P 1'
#
loop_
_entity.id
_entity.type
_entity.pdbx_description
1 polymer ?
#
loop_
_entity_poly.entity_id
_entity_poly.type
_entity_poly.pdbx_seq_one_letter_code
_entity_poly.pdbx_strand_id
1 'polypeptide(L)'
;MNYQINVNGSTYALPTYNIKIMQMLDEQEKKNNDASIDILDKLKSLYSTCESLIPNLSAIIGSFDSLDPNELNLVYLNIIQAYSAPVASHNNDEAKTKIQQALSSVEGADKMVELMEKLEKLNIK
;
A
#
# COMPACT_ATOMS: atom_id res chain seq x y z
N MET A 1 16.99 -7.99 -0.45
CA MET A 1 15.67 -8.28 -1.01
C MET A 1 15.32 -7.28 -2.08
N ASN A 2 14.75 -7.75 -3.17
CA ASN A 2 14.31 -6.88 -4.25
C ASN A 2 12.81 -6.62 -4.11
N TYR A 3 12.44 -5.36 -4.13
CA TYR A 3 11.04 -4.94 -4.10
C TYR A 3 10.68 -4.42 -5.49
N GLN A 4 9.54 -4.86 -6.00
CA GLN A 4 9.09 -4.46 -7.34
C GLN A 4 7.58 -4.54 -7.43
N ILE A 5 7.04 -3.76 -8.37
CA ILE A 5 5.61 -3.81 -8.68
C ILE A 5 5.42 -4.08 -10.17
N ASN A 6 4.23 -4.55 -10.51
CA ASN A 6 3.83 -4.76 -11.90
C ASN A 6 2.68 -3.81 -12.21
N VAL A 7 2.87 -2.96 -13.22
CA VAL A 7 1.87 -2.01 -13.68
C VAL A 7 1.74 -2.14 -15.19
N ASN A 8 0.53 -2.37 -15.67
CA ASN A 8 0.23 -2.49 -17.11
C ASN A 8 1.14 -3.50 -17.83
N GLY A 9 1.47 -4.59 -17.15
CA GLY A 9 2.30 -5.65 -17.74
C GLY A 9 3.80 -5.42 -17.64
N SER A 10 4.23 -4.30 -17.12
CA SER A 10 5.66 -3.98 -16.94
C SER A 10 6.02 -4.00 -15.47
N THR A 11 7.27 -4.42 -15.18
CA THR A 11 7.78 -4.50 -13.81
C THR A 11 8.66 -3.30 -13.52
N TYR A 12 8.47 -2.68 -12.37
CA TYR A 12 9.22 -1.51 -11.93
C TYR A 12 9.84 -1.78 -10.57
N ALA A 13 11.12 -1.45 -10.42
CA ALA A 13 11.84 -1.62 -9.17
C ALA A 13 11.43 -0.55 -8.17
N LEU A 14 11.32 -0.97 -6.90
CA LEU A 14 11.09 -0.07 -5.79
C LEU A 14 12.37 0.09 -4.98
N PRO A 15 12.54 1.22 -4.27
CA PRO A 15 13.66 1.38 -3.34
C PRO A 15 13.63 0.30 -2.25
N THR A 16 14.78 0.03 -1.66
CA THR A 16 14.86 -0.88 -0.52
C THR A 16 14.02 -0.33 0.64
N TYR A 17 13.19 -1.19 1.22
CA TYR A 17 12.31 -0.81 2.31
C TYR A 17 13.12 -0.41 3.54
N ASN A 18 12.79 0.71 4.14
CA ASN A 18 13.45 1.22 5.34
C ASN A 18 12.44 2.00 6.20
N ILE A 19 12.89 2.47 7.35
CA ILE A 19 12.03 3.19 8.30
C ILE A 19 11.46 4.46 7.69
N LYS A 20 12.25 5.17 6.87
CA LYS A 20 11.79 6.40 6.22
C LYS A 20 10.62 6.11 5.27
N ILE A 21 10.72 5.06 4.48
CA ILE A 21 9.64 4.65 3.56
C ILE A 21 8.42 4.20 4.35
N MET A 22 8.64 3.44 5.42
CA MET A 22 7.56 3.01 6.30
C MET A 22 6.79 4.21 6.86
N GLN A 23 7.51 5.21 7.34
CA GLN A 23 6.89 6.44 7.87
C GLN A 23 6.12 7.20 6.80
N MET A 24 6.68 7.30 5.59
CA MET A 24 6.04 7.98 4.48
C MET A 24 4.72 7.31 4.10
N LEU A 25 4.71 5.99 4.04
CA LEU A 25 3.50 5.23 3.72
C LEU A 25 2.47 5.33 4.86
N ASP A 26 2.92 5.31 6.10
CA ASP A 26 2.05 5.47 7.26
C ASP A 26 1.37 6.85 7.27
N GLU A 27 2.12 7.89 6.99
CA GLU A 27 1.59 9.25 6.89
C GLU A 27 0.57 9.36 5.76
N GLN A 28 0.84 8.74 4.63
CA GLN A 28 -0.10 8.73 3.51
C GLN A 28 -1.39 8.00 3.88
N GLU A 29 -1.27 6.89 4.58
CA GLU A 29 -2.43 6.13 5.04
C GLU A 29 -3.30 6.96 5.99
N LYS A 30 -2.67 7.69 6.89
CA LYS A 30 -3.38 8.59 7.80
C LYS A 30 -4.14 9.68 7.04
N LYS A 31 -3.53 10.25 6.00
CA LYS A 31 -4.17 11.24 5.14
C LYS A 31 -5.35 10.64 4.39
N ASN A 32 -5.19 9.43 3.86
CA ASN A 32 -6.25 8.74 3.14
C ASN A 32 -7.50 8.53 4.01
N ASN A 33 -7.29 8.36 5.30
CA ASN A 33 -8.37 8.10 6.27
C ASN A 33 -8.86 9.35 6.98
N ASP A 34 -8.29 10.52 6.68
CA ASP A 34 -8.67 11.79 7.32
C ASP A 34 -9.81 12.44 6.55
N ALA A 35 -11.01 12.44 7.15
CA ALA A 35 -12.20 13.00 6.52
C ALA A 35 -12.14 14.52 6.36
N SER A 36 -11.25 15.20 7.08
CA SER A 36 -11.12 16.66 7.00
C SER A 36 -10.32 17.11 5.76
N ILE A 37 -9.59 16.19 5.12
CA ILE A 37 -8.80 16.50 3.94
C ILE A 37 -9.67 16.28 2.69
N ASP A 38 -9.67 17.26 1.79
CA ASP A 38 -10.37 17.16 0.52
C ASP A 38 -9.82 16.03 -0.33
N ILE A 39 -10.69 15.37 -1.09
CA ILE A 39 -10.29 14.21 -1.91
C ILE A 39 -9.22 14.58 -2.93
N LEU A 40 -9.28 15.77 -3.51
CA LEU A 40 -8.27 16.21 -4.46
C LEU A 40 -6.90 16.34 -3.80
N ASP A 41 -6.87 16.88 -2.59
CA ASP A 41 -5.61 17.01 -1.83
C ASP A 41 -5.07 15.65 -1.43
N LYS A 42 -5.94 14.70 -1.09
CA LYS A 42 -5.54 13.32 -0.84
C LYS A 42 -4.89 12.68 -2.06
N LEU A 43 -5.49 12.88 -3.22
CA LEU A 43 -4.98 12.34 -4.48
C LEU A 43 -3.64 12.96 -4.86
N LYS A 44 -3.48 14.27 -4.67
CA LYS A 44 -2.21 14.95 -4.90
C LYS A 44 -1.11 14.39 -4.01
N SER A 45 -1.42 14.21 -2.73
CA SER A 45 -0.48 13.62 -1.77
C SER A 45 -0.14 12.18 -2.14
N LEU A 46 -1.12 11.41 -2.53
CA LEU A 46 -0.95 10.01 -2.95
C LEU A 46 -0.05 9.93 -4.18
N TYR A 47 -0.28 10.78 -5.17
CA TYR A 47 0.54 10.84 -6.38
C TYR A 47 1.99 11.18 -6.02
N SER A 48 2.20 12.18 -5.17
CA SER A 48 3.53 12.59 -4.72
C SER A 48 4.26 11.46 -4.00
N THR A 49 3.56 10.73 -3.14
CA THR A 49 4.12 9.58 -2.43
C THR A 49 4.53 8.48 -3.40
N CYS A 50 3.66 8.14 -4.34
CA CYS A 50 3.97 7.12 -5.34
C CYS A 50 5.13 7.57 -6.26
N GLU A 51 5.15 8.84 -6.66
CA GLU A 51 6.21 9.37 -7.51
C GLU A 51 7.58 9.36 -6.83
N SER A 52 7.61 9.57 -5.51
CA SER A 52 8.87 9.51 -4.78
C SER A 52 9.48 8.11 -4.75
N LEU A 53 8.65 7.09 -4.90
CA LEU A 53 9.08 5.69 -4.98
C LEU A 53 9.27 5.21 -6.42
N ILE A 54 8.52 5.79 -7.35
CA ILE A 54 8.58 5.46 -8.77
C ILE A 54 8.77 6.76 -9.55
N PRO A 55 10.03 7.21 -9.75
CA PRO A 55 10.27 8.53 -10.36
C PRO A 55 9.66 8.73 -11.74
N ASN A 56 9.42 7.65 -12.49
CA ASN A 56 8.84 7.72 -13.83
C ASN A 56 7.32 7.53 -13.83
N LEU A 57 6.66 7.80 -12.72
CA LEU A 57 5.23 7.53 -12.57
C LEU A 57 4.40 8.20 -13.67
N SER A 58 4.71 9.44 -14.02
CA SER A 58 3.97 10.16 -15.07
C SER A 58 4.10 9.50 -16.44
N ALA A 59 5.21 8.84 -16.71
CA ALA A 59 5.39 8.09 -17.95
C ALA A 59 4.63 6.75 -17.94
N ILE A 60 4.31 6.25 -16.76
CA ILE A 60 3.65 4.95 -16.59
C ILE A 60 2.13 5.09 -16.60
N ILE A 61 1.58 6.02 -15.81
CA ILE A 61 0.14 6.17 -15.64
C ILE A 61 -0.39 7.54 -16.09
N GLY A 62 0.49 8.43 -16.52
CA GLY A 62 0.14 9.77 -16.97
C GLY A 62 0.35 10.83 -15.90
N SER A 63 0.20 12.09 -16.31
CA SER A 63 0.33 13.22 -15.40
C SER A 63 -0.87 13.26 -14.44
N PHE A 64 -0.71 13.94 -13.32
CA PHE A 64 -1.76 14.02 -12.31
C PHE A 64 -3.10 14.50 -12.89
N ASP A 65 -3.06 15.46 -13.80
CA ASP A 65 -4.29 16.04 -14.35
C ASP A 65 -5.03 15.12 -15.31
N SER A 66 -4.35 14.14 -15.89
CA SER A 66 -4.91 13.26 -16.91
C SER A 66 -5.08 11.81 -16.49
N LEU A 67 -4.51 11.40 -15.34
CA LEU A 67 -4.56 10.00 -14.92
C LEU A 67 -5.94 9.61 -14.37
N ASP A 68 -6.21 8.32 -14.41
CA ASP A 68 -7.37 7.75 -13.75
C ASP A 68 -7.07 7.58 -12.25
N PRO A 69 -7.89 8.17 -11.35
CA PRO A 69 -7.68 7.99 -9.91
C PRO A 69 -7.64 6.53 -9.47
N ASN A 70 -8.34 5.65 -10.15
CA ASN A 70 -8.33 4.23 -9.84
C ASN A 70 -6.98 3.60 -10.15
N GLU A 71 -6.32 4.03 -11.22
CA GLU A 71 -4.97 3.56 -11.53
C GLU A 71 -3.97 3.99 -10.47
N LEU A 72 -4.09 5.23 -10.00
CA LEU A 72 -3.23 5.72 -8.92
C LEU A 72 -3.40 4.89 -7.65
N ASN A 73 -4.64 4.59 -7.30
CA ASN A 73 -4.93 3.73 -6.14
C ASN A 73 -4.36 2.32 -6.31
N LEU A 74 -4.44 1.77 -7.52
CA LEU A 74 -3.86 0.45 -7.81
C LEU A 74 -2.35 0.45 -7.65
N VAL A 75 -1.67 1.48 -8.14
CA VAL A 75 -0.22 1.61 -7.98
C VAL A 75 0.13 1.66 -6.49
N TYR A 76 -0.59 2.46 -5.72
CA TYR A 76 -0.37 2.56 -4.28
C TYR A 76 -0.54 1.21 -3.58
N LEU A 77 -1.62 0.50 -3.88
CA LEU A 77 -1.88 -0.82 -3.31
C LEU A 77 -0.80 -1.83 -3.70
N ASN A 78 -0.34 -1.77 -4.95
CA ASN A 78 0.75 -2.64 -5.41
C ASN A 78 2.05 -2.35 -4.64
N ILE A 79 2.34 -1.08 -4.35
CA ILE A 79 3.50 -0.71 -3.55
C ILE A 79 3.38 -1.30 -2.14
N ILE A 80 2.23 -1.14 -1.51
CA ILE A 80 1.99 -1.67 -0.17
C ILE A 80 2.17 -3.19 -0.15
N GLN A 81 1.60 -3.87 -1.14
CA GLN A 81 1.73 -5.34 -1.25
C GLN A 81 3.18 -5.77 -1.48
N ALA A 82 3.90 -5.05 -2.33
CA ALA A 82 5.29 -5.39 -2.62
C ALA A 82 6.16 -5.33 -1.38
N TYR A 83 5.96 -4.32 -0.54
CA TYR A 83 6.72 -4.19 0.69
C TYR A 83 6.28 -5.17 1.77
N SER A 84 5.09 -5.71 1.68
CA SER A 84 4.58 -6.72 2.61
C SER A 84 4.91 -8.15 2.18
N ALA A 85 5.02 -8.40 0.89
CA ALA A 85 5.20 -9.73 0.32
C ALA A 85 6.46 -10.45 0.81
N PRO A 86 7.64 -9.81 0.93
CA PRO A 86 8.83 -10.51 1.42
C PRO A 86 8.65 -11.10 2.82
N VAL A 87 7.92 -10.41 3.68
CA VAL A 87 7.63 -10.91 5.03
C VAL A 87 6.71 -12.14 4.94
N ALA A 88 5.66 -12.04 4.13
CA ALA A 88 4.70 -13.12 3.95
C ALA A 88 5.33 -14.36 3.31
N SER A 89 6.26 -14.17 2.36
CA SER A 89 6.90 -15.28 1.66
C SER A 89 7.99 -15.98 2.49
N HIS A 90 8.52 -15.31 3.52
CA HIS A 90 9.60 -15.88 4.34
C HIS A 90 9.09 -16.88 5.36
N ASN A 91 7.96 -16.61 5.99
CA ASN A 91 7.38 -17.44 7.04
C ASN A 91 5.86 -17.37 6.92
N ASN A 92 5.32 -18.09 5.94
CA ASN A 92 3.90 -17.98 5.60
C ASN A 92 2.96 -18.05 6.81
N ASP A 93 3.14 -19.05 7.66
CA ASP A 93 2.25 -19.26 8.79
C ASP A 93 2.63 -18.41 10.00
N GLU A 94 3.93 -18.32 10.29
CA GLU A 94 4.43 -17.51 11.41
C GLU A 94 4.19 -16.03 11.17
N ALA A 95 4.44 -15.54 9.95
CA ALA A 95 4.22 -14.14 9.63
C ALA A 95 2.76 -13.76 9.76
N LYS A 96 1.86 -14.59 9.25
CA LYS A 96 0.42 -14.38 9.39
C LYS A 96 -0.01 -14.37 10.85
N THR A 97 0.49 -15.33 11.63
CA THR A 97 0.18 -15.41 13.06
C THR A 97 0.68 -14.19 13.81
N LYS A 98 1.92 -13.75 13.53
CA LYS A 98 2.49 -12.57 14.17
C LYS A 98 1.74 -11.30 13.80
N ILE A 99 1.35 -11.14 12.55
CA ILE A 99 0.58 -10.00 12.10
C ILE A 99 -0.79 -9.99 12.79
N GLN A 100 -1.45 -11.13 12.84
CA GLN A 100 -2.74 -11.25 13.51
C GLN A 100 -2.62 -10.97 15.01
N GLN A 101 -1.60 -11.46 15.67
CA GLN A 101 -1.35 -11.20 17.09
C GLN A 101 -1.04 -9.73 17.34
N ALA A 102 -0.22 -9.11 16.49
CA ALA A 102 0.10 -7.70 16.60
C ALA A 102 -1.16 -6.85 16.43
N LEU A 103 -1.99 -7.19 15.45
CA LEU A 103 -3.24 -6.48 15.20
C LEU A 103 -4.23 -6.65 16.34
N SER A 104 -4.32 -7.85 16.93
CA SER A 104 -5.25 -8.09 18.03
C SER A 104 -4.81 -7.46 19.35
N SER A 105 -3.56 -7.05 19.47
CA SER A 105 -3.06 -6.36 20.67
C SER A 105 -3.11 -4.84 20.58
N VAL A 106 -3.49 -4.29 19.43
CA VAL A 106 -3.54 -2.85 19.19
C VAL A 106 -4.97 -2.35 19.39
N GLU A 107 -5.11 -1.15 19.96
CA GLU A 107 -6.41 -0.51 20.11
C GLU A 107 -7.04 -0.26 18.74
N GLY A 108 -8.30 -0.65 18.58
CA GLY A 108 -8.97 -0.61 17.28
C GLY A 108 -8.72 -1.84 16.42
N ALA A 109 -8.03 -2.82 16.96
CA ALA A 109 -7.73 -4.06 16.26
C ALA A 109 -8.98 -4.85 15.87
N ASP A 110 -10.07 -4.69 16.62
CA ASP A 110 -11.32 -5.38 16.32
C ASP A 110 -11.81 -5.06 14.92
N LYS A 111 -11.71 -3.80 14.50
CA LYS A 111 -12.09 -3.40 13.15
C LYS A 111 -11.16 -3.97 12.08
N MET A 112 -9.87 -4.03 12.39
CA MET A 112 -8.89 -4.59 11.46
C MET A 112 -9.03 -6.09 11.35
N VAL A 113 -9.31 -6.77 12.46
CA VAL A 113 -9.59 -8.21 12.45
C VAL A 113 -10.85 -8.50 11.63
N GLU A 114 -11.90 -7.72 11.79
CA GLU A 114 -13.10 -7.85 10.97
C GLU A 114 -12.81 -7.68 9.48
N LEU A 115 -12.00 -6.69 9.12
CA LEU A 115 -11.60 -6.45 7.74
C LEU A 115 -10.80 -7.63 7.20
N MET A 116 -9.88 -8.15 7.98
CA MET A 116 -9.08 -9.31 7.59
C MET A 116 -9.94 -10.56 7.44
N GLU A 117 -10.90 -10.77 8.33
CA GLU A 117 -11.84 -11.88 8.23
C GLU A 117 -12.69 -11.77 6.96
N LYS A 118 -13.15 -10.57 6.64
CA LYS A 118 -13.91 -10.33 5.41
C LYS A 118 -13.06 -10.61 4.18
N LEU A 119 -11.80 -10.19 4.19
CA LEU A 119 -10.87 -10.45 3.10
C LEU A 119 -10.60 -11.94 2.96
N GLU A 120 -10.42 -12.66 4.06
CA GLU A 120 -10.24 -14.10 4.04
C GLU A 120 -11.45 -14.82 3.47
N LYS A 121 -12.64 -14.42 3.87
CA LYS A 121 -13.88 -14.99 3.33
C LYS A 121 -14.03 -14.74 1.84
N LEU A 122 -13.60 -13.58 1.36
CA LEU A 122 -13.62 -13.27 -0.06
C LEU A 122 -12.58 -14.08 -0.83
N ASN A 123 -11.43 -14.36 -0.23
CA ASN A 123 -10.35 -15.10 -0.88
C ASN A 123 -10.55 -16.62 -0.84
N ILE A 124 -11.25 -17.12 0.15
CA ILE A 124 -11.49 -18.57 0.32
C ILE A 124 -12.60 -19.05 -0.59
N LYS A 125 -13.40 -18.17 -1.08
CA LYS A 125 -14.45 -18.49 -2.05
C LYS A 125 -13.92 -18.36 -3.46
#